data_da89c4aaa63f17929a00bac1a4a0f474
#
_entry.id   da89c4aaa63f17929a00bac1a4a0f474
#
_cell.length_a   1.000
_cell.length_b   1.000
_cell.length_c   1.000
_cell.angle_alpha   90.00
_cell.angle_beta   90.00
_cell.angle_gamma   90.00
#
_symmetry.space_group_name_H-M   'P 1'
#
loop_
_entity.id
_entity.type
_entity.pdbx_description
1 polymer ?
#
loop_
_entity_poly.entity_id
_entity_poly.type
_entity_poly.pdbx_seq_one_letter_code
_entity_poly.pdbx_strand_id
1 'polypeptide(L)'
;KVLLACFCLGLSTRKAASVLAPILGEKVSASTISRIAEQLDHEVHRYHTRVLKAHYQNLFFDGVGLRSKGAVKVQKKILLCAFGITVEGRQEMIDFHPAATESAACWESFLNDLYQRGLKASLCQLIATDGGTGLHQALQVVYPKTLLQRCWAHKTRNVLDKVKKIDQPA
;
A
#
# COMPACT_ATOMS: atom_id res chain seq x y z
N LYS A 1 8.68 17.47 12.80
CA LYS A 1 7.37 17.27 12.12
C LYS A 1 7.35 17.84 10.71
N VAL A 2 7.77 19.11 10.48
CA VAL A 2 7.77 19.77 9.16
C VAL A 2 8.66 19.02 8.14
N LEU A 3 9.89 18.62 8.53
CA LEU A 3 10.80 17.83 7.69
C LEU A 3 10.20 16.48 7.27
N LEU A 4 9.50 15.83 8.19
CA LEU A 4 8.79 14.58 7.91
C LEU A 4 7.67 14.79 6.89
N ALA A 5 6.89 15.85 7.05
CA ALA A 5 5.85 16.23 6.08
C ALA A 5 6.43 16.53 4.69
N CYS A 6 7.54 17.26 4.61
CA CYS A 6 8.25 17.50 3.35
C CYS A 6 8.69 16.19 2.67
N PHE A 7 9.12 15.22 3.45
CA PHE A 7 9.52 13.90 2.95
C PHE A 7 8.32 13.12 2.41
N CYS A 8 7.20 13.10 3.17
CA CYS A 8 5.95 12.46 2.74
C CYS A 8 5.35 13.11 1.49
N LEU A 9 5.61 14.41 1.27
CA LEU A 9 5.24 15.14 0.06
C LEU A 9 6.20 14.94 -1.13
N GLY A 10 7.18 14.02 -1.00
CA GLY A 10 8.09 13.64 -2.07
C GLY A 10 9.28 14.59 -2.29
N LEU A 11 9.57 15.49 -1.36
CA LEU A 11 10.77 16.33 -1.44
C LEU A 11 12.00 15.49 -1.12
N SER A 12 13.00 15.54 -2.01
CA SER A 12 14.30 14.91 -1.70
C SER A 12 14.95 15.58 -0.48
N THR A 13 15.80 14.84 0.22
CA THR A 13 16.54 15.34 1.40
C THR A 13 17.24 16.68 1.14
N ARG A 14 17.86 16.84 -0.04
CA ARG A 14 18.53 18.09 -0.45
C ARG A 14 17.54 19.24 -0.67
N LYS A 15 16.40 18.97 -1.34
CA LYS A 15 15.35 19.96 -1.57
C LYS A 15 14.65 20.36 -0.26
N ALA A 16 14.38 19.40 0.62
CA ALA A 16 13.83 19.68 1.95
C ALA A 16 14.77 20.60 2.75
N ALA A 17 16.07 20.35 2.73
CA ALA A 17 17.06 21.22 3.37
C ALA A 17 17.05 22.64 2.82
N SER A 18 17.01 22.82 1.49
CA SER A 18 17.02 24.13 0.86
C SER A 18 15.73 24.93 1.08
N VAL A 19 14.58 24.28 1.14
CA VAL A 19 13.28 24.92 1.41
C VAL A 19 13.15 25.34 2.88
N LEU A 20 13.73 24.57 3.78
CA LEU A 20 13.60 24.84 5.21
C LEU A 20 14.67 25.79 5.77
N ALA A 21 15.83 25.91 5.11
CA ALA A 21 16.89 26.81 5.55
C ALA A 21 16.41 28.27 5.75
N PRO A 22 15.64 28.89 4.84
CA PRO A 22 15.12 30.24 5.05
C PRO A 22 14.08 30.35 6.17
N ILE A 23 13.34 29.27 6.43
CA ILE A 23 12.25 29.23 7.44
C ILE A 23 12.83 29.05 8.85
N LEU A 24 13.91 28.26 8.97
CA LEU A 24 14.53 27.91 10.24
C LEU A 24 15.67 28.86 10.62
N GLY A 25 16.09 29.75 9.71
CA GLY A 25 17.24 30.62 9.91
C GLY A 25 18.60 29.90 9.96
N GLU A 26 18.62 28.58 9.75
CA GLU A 26 19.81 27.74 9.83
C GLU A 26 19.88 26.77 8.64
N LYS A 27 21.11 26.43 8.21
CA LYS A 27 21.34 25.38 7.24
C LYS A 27 21.15 24.02 7.91
N VAL A 28 20.10 23.29 7.52
CA VAL A 28 19.90 21.90 7.97
C VAL A 28 20.97 21.01 7.32
N SER A 29 21.78 20.36 8.14
CA SER A 29 22.85 19.47 7.66
C SER A 29 22.28 18.19 7.06
N ALA A 30 23.01 17.58 6.11
CA ALA A 30 22.65 16.29 5.55
C ALA A 30 22.53 15.19 6.63
N SER A 31 23.35 15.24 7.66
CA SER A 31 23.30 14.31 8.80
C SER A 31 22.03 14.48 9.66
N THR A 32 21.53 15.69 9.81
CA THR A 32 20.25 15.94 10.50
C THR A 32 19.09 15.33 9.72
N ILE A 33 19.12 15.43 8.38
CA ILE A 33 18.10 14.85 7.51
C ILE A 33 18.17 13.32 7.55
N SER A 34 19.38 12.74 7.55
CA SER A 34 19.55 11.29 7.68
C SER A 34 18.98 10.75 9.00
N ARG A 35 19.24 11.43 10.14
CA ARG A 35 18.64 11.02 11.42
C ARG A 35 17.12 11.07 11.43
N ILE A 36 16.52 12.02 10.72
CA ILE A 36 15.06 12.09 10.61
C ILE A 36 14.53 10.97 9.73
N ALA A 37 15.27 10.61 8.66
CA ALA A 37 14.93 9.44 7.83
C ALA A 37 15.00 8.13 8.63
N GLU A 38 16.04 7.95 9.47
CA GLU A 38 16.17 6.80 10.38
C GLU A 38 14.98 6.70 11.36
N GLN A 39 14.54 7.83 11.92
CA GLN A 39 13.32 7.84 12.75
C GLN A 39 12.08 7.40 11.99
N LEU A 40 11.96 7.79 10.71
CA LEU A 40 10.87 7.34 9.86
C LEU A 40 10.95 5.84 9.61
N ASP A 41 12.16 5.30 9.38
CA ASP A 41 12.36 3.88 9.17
C ASP A 41 11.93 3.06 10.40
N HIS A 42 12.20 3.55 11.61
CA HIS A 42 11.70 2.94 12.85
C HIS A 42 10.18 2.94 12.94
N GLU A 43 9.53 4.06 12.62
CA GLU A 43 8.06 4.14 12.63
C GLU A 43 7.45 3.23 11.56
N VAL A 44 8.03 3.19 10.37
CA VAL A 44 7.60 2.31 9.29
C VAL A 44 7.77 0.84 9.70
N HIS A 45 8.92 0.48 10.27
CA HIS A 45 9.15 -0.87 10.78
C HIS A 45 8.13 -1.26 11.86
N ARG A 46 7.87 -0.38 12.83
CA ARG A 46 6.86 -0.60 13.87
C ARG A 46 5.45 -0.74 13.28
N TYR A 47 5.13 0.02 12.25
CA TYR A 47 3.87 -0.11 11.52
C TYR A 47 3.73 -1.48 10.87
N HIS A 48 4.75 -1.95 10.16
CA HIS A 48 4.77 -3.25 9.48
C HIS A 48 4.84 -4.46 10.42
N THR A 49 5.28 -4.28 11.67
CA THR A 49 5.41 -5.39 12.65
C THR A 49 4.33 -5.38 13.72
N ARG A 50 3.43 -4.38 13.72
CA ARG A 50 2.39 -4.27 14.74
C ARG A 50 1.41 -5.44 14.71
N VAL A 51 0.91 -5.82 15.86
CA VAL A 51 -0.19 -6.78 15.99
C VAL A 51 -1.47 -6.13 15.47
N LEU A 52 -2.18 -6.85 14.62
CA LEU A 52 -3.45 -6.42 14.01
C LEU A 52 -4.59 -6.88 14.90
N LYS A 53 -5.12 -5.98 15.72
CA LYS A 53 -6.18 -6.27 16.72
C LYS A 53 -7.58 -5.90 16.23
N ALA A 54 -7.68 -5.09 15.19
CA ALA A 54 -8.97 -4.65 14.69
C ALA A 54 -9.71 -5.79 13.99
N HIS A 55 -11.03 -5.81 14.14
CA HIS A 55 -11.92 -6.72 13.43
C HIS A 55 -12.43 -6.02 12.19
N TYR A 56 -12.11 -6.59 11.03
CA TYR A 56 -12.51 -6.04 9.74
C TYR A 56 -13.71 -6.80 9.19
N GLN A 57 -14.76 -6.05 8.87
CA GLN A 57 -15.93 -6.58 8.20
C GLN A 57 -15.66 -6.81 6.71
N ASN A 58 -14.93 -5.89 6.09
CA ASN A 58 -14.54 -6.00 4.68
C ASN A 58 -13.04 -5.75 4.53
N LEU A 59 -12.41 -6.53 3.65
CA LEU A 59 -11.01 -6.39 3.27
C LEU A 59 -10.89 -6.09 1.78
N PHE A 60 -9.89 -5.30 1.43
CA PHE A 60 -9.58 -4.93 0.06
C PHE A 60 -8.09 -5.14 -0.18
N PHE A 61 -7.76 -5.91 -1.21
CA PHE A 61 -6.39 -6.12 -1.64
C PHE A 61 -6.21 -5.62 -3.06
N ASP A 62 -5.15 -4.85 -3.29
CA ASP A 62 -4.86 -4.24 -4.58
C ASP A 62 -3.33 -4.11 -4.79
N GLY A 63 -2.91 -4.24 -6.04
CA GLY A 63 -1.53 -4.03 -6.46
C GLY A 63 -1.36 -2.67 -7.12
N VAL A 64 -0.57 -1.79 -6.53
CA VAL A 64 -0.32 -0.44 -7.06
C VAL A 64 1.04 -0.37 -7.74
N GLY A 65 1.03 -0.12 -9.05
CA GLY A 65 2.25 0.07 -9.81
C GLY A 65 2.94 1.40 -9.49
N LEU A 66 4.17 1.33 -8.97
CA LEU A 66 5.00 2.49 -8.68
C LEU A 66 6.13 2.62 -9.70
N ARG A 67 6.45 3.84 -10.10
CA ARG A 67 7.63 4.16 -10.90
C ARG A 67 8.66 4.83 -10.00
N SER A 68 9.76 4.12 -9.72
CA SER A 68 10.89 4.64 -8.95
C SER A 68 12.01 5.03 -9.90
N LYS A 69 12.56 6.25 -9.74
CA LYS A 69 13.77 6.67 -10.43
C LYS A 69 14.97 6.01 -9.75
N GLY A 70 15.53 4.97 -10.35
CA GLY A 70 16.83 4.45 -9.96
C GLY A 70 17.96 5.36 -10.48
N ALA A 71 19.18 5.11 -10.02
CA ALA A 71 20.36 5.90 -10.43
C ALA A 71 20.62 5.88 -11.95
N VAL A 72 20.26 4.79 -12.63
CA VAL A 72 20.53 4.57 -14.06
C VAL A 72 19.25 4.37 -14.88
N LYS A 73 18.19 3.79 -14.30
CA LYS A 73 16.97 3.43 -15.04
C LYS A 73 15.73 3.56 -14.13
N VAL A 74 14.61 3.93 -14.75
CA VAL A 74 13.30 3.88 -14.07
C VAL A 74 12.96 2.41 -13.80
N GLN A 75 12.79 2.06 -12.54
CA GLN A 75 12.33 0.75 -12.11
C GLN A 75 10.83 0.78 -11.84
N LYS A 76 10.12 -0.18 -12.42
CA LYS A 76 8.73 -0.44 -12.03
C LYS A 76 8.78 -1.32 -10.77
N LYS A 77 8.13 -0.87 -9.70
CA LYS A 77 7.89 -1.65 -8.48
C LYS A 77 6.39 -1.74 -8.28
N ILE A 78 5.97 -2.79 -7.64
CA ILE A 78 4.57 -2.99 -7.27
C ILE A 78 4.49 -2.85 -5.76
N LEU A 79 3.47 -2.16 -5.30
CA LEU A 79 3.12 -2.07 -3.89
C LEU A 79 1.86 -2.89 -3.66
N LEU A 80 1.98 -4.02 -2.98
CA LEU A 80 0.85 -4.80 -2.52
C LEU A 80 0.22 -4.07 -1.34
N CYS A 81 -1.06 -3.77 -1.41
CA CYS A 81 -1.78 -2.98 -0.40
C CYS A 81 -2.92 -3.78 0.20
N ALA A 82 -3.11 -3.64 1.51
CA ALA A 82 -4.23 -4.18 2.26
C ALA A 82 -4.99 -3.04 2.95
N PHE A 83 -6.27 -2.91 2.64
CA PHE A 83 -7.21 -1.99 3.28
C PHE A 83 -8.30 -2.77 4.00
N GLY A 84 -8.86 -2.18 5.04
CA GLY A 84 -9.99 -2.75 5.75
C GLY A 84 -11.03 -1.73 6.15
N ILE A 85 -12.28 -2.20 6.26
CA ILE A 85 -13.37 -1.49 6.92
C ILE A 85 -13.66 -2.26 8.19
N THR A 86 -13.51 -1.61 9.34
CA THR A 86 -13.79 -2.22 10.64
C THR A 86 -15.29 -2.41 10.84
N VAL A 87 -15.67 -3.18 11.85
CA VAL A 87 -17.08 -3.36 12.22
C VAL A 87 -17.77 -2.05 12.64
N GLU A 88 -16.99 -1.06 13.08
CA GLU A 88 -17.48 0.29 13.38
C GLU A 88 -17.54 1.21 12.14
N GLY A 89 -17.25 0.70 10.96
CA GLY A 89 -17.28 1.44 9.70
C GLY A 89 -16.05 2.32 9.43
N ARG A 90 -14.99 2.23 10.22
CA ARG A 90 -13.74 2.99 9.98
C ARG A 90 -12.94 2.34 8.87
N GLN A 91 -12.45 3.17 7.96
CA GLN A 91 -11.54 2.76 6.89
C GLN A 91 -10.11 2.97 7.33
N GLU A 92 -9.25 1.97 7.13
CA GLU A 92 -7.84 2.09 7.44
C GLU A 92 -6.96 1.28 6.48
N MET A 93 -5.76 1.80 6.24
CA MET A 93 -4.68 1.04 5.62
C MET A 93 -4.16 0.04 6.64
N ILE A 94 -4.32 -1.24 6.36
CA ILE A 94 -3.83 -2.31 7.24
C ILE A 94 -2.33 -2.43 7.08
N ASP A 95 -1.86 -2.56 5.82
CA ASP A 95 -0.45 -2.65 5.50
C ASP A 95 -0.19 -2.48 4.01
N PHE A 96 1.08 -2.33 3.65
CA PHE A 96 1.56 -2.34 2.29
C PHE A 96 2.95 -2.98 2.21
N HIS A 97 3.25 -3.67 1.10
CA HIS A 97 4.53 -4.35 0.92
C HIS A 97 5.06 -4.15 -0.50
N PRO A 98 6.31 -3.67 -0.69
CA PRO A 98 6.90 -3.59 -2.01
C PRO A 98 7.25 -4.98 -2.54
N ALA A 99 6.79 -5.29 -3.73
CA ALA A 99 7.03 -6.56 -4.41
C ALA A 99 7.63 -6.34 -5.81
N ALA A 100 8.31 -7.36 -6.31
CA ALA A 100 8.82 -7.35 -7.68
C ALA A 100 7.70 -7.60 -8.70
N THR A 101 6.72 -8.44 -8.34
CA THR A 101 5.60 -8.86 -9.19
C THR A 101 4.34 -9.09 -8.35
N GLU A 102 3.18 -9.16 -9.01
CA GLU A 102 1.90 -9.58 -8.41
C GLU A 102 1.69 -11.10 -8.52
N SER A 103 2.75 -11.89 -8.37
CA SER A 103 2.65 -13.35 -8.41
C SER A 103 1.91 -13.90 -7.19
N ALA A 104 1.38 -15.12 -7.33
CA ALA A 104 0.74 -15.82 -6.21
C ALA A 104 1.69 -15.95 -5.00
N ALA A 105 2.97 -16.24 -5.23
CA ALA A 105 3.96 -16.37 -4.15
C ALA A 105 4.18 -15.05 -3.39
N CYS A 106 4.24 -13.90 -4.09
CA CYS A 106 4.37 -12.59 -3.43
C CYS A 106 3.13 -12.26 -2.60
N TRP A 107 1.95 -12.48 -3.15
CA TRP A 107 0.70 -12.29 -2.43
C TRP A 107 0.56 -13.23 -1.23
N GLU A 108 0.88 -14.52 -1.41
CA GLU A 108 0.83 -15.51 -0.33
C GLU A 108 1.76 -15.14 0.83
N SER A 109 2.99 -14.71 0.53
CA SER A 109 3.92 -14.22 1.54
C SER A 109 3.35 -13.03 2.32
N PHE A 110 2.79 -12.03 1.63
CA PHE A 110 2.19 -10.85 2.25
C PHE A 110 0.96 -11.21 3.09
N LEU A 111 0.05 -12.02 2.56
CA LEU A 111 -1.16 -12.44 3.27
C LEU A 111 -0.85 -13.30 4.50
N ASN A 112 0.16 -14.17 4.43
CA ASN A 112 0.62 -14.97 5.56
C ASN A 112 1.22 -14.07 6.67
N ASP A 113 2.01 -13.07 6.32
CA ASP A 113 2.50 -12.08 7.30
C ASP A 113 1.34 -11.39 8.02
N LEU A 114 0.36 -10.88 7.27
CA LEU A 114 -0.84 -10.27 7.86
C LEU A 114 -1.59 -11.25 8.77
N TYR A 115 -1.73 -12.51 8.34
CA TYR A 115 -2.38 -13.56 9.12
C TYR A 115 -1.65 -13.85 10.44
N GLN A 116 -0.32 -13.95 10.40
CA GLN A 116 0.52 -14.18 11.59
C GLN A 116 0.42 -13.01 12.58
N ARG A 117 0.32 -11.80 12.08
CA ARG A 117 0.14 -10.59 12.91
C ARG A 117 -1.28 -10.40 13.45
N GLY A 118 -2.21 -11.28 13.10
CA GLY A 118 -3.56 -11.31 13.68
C GLY A 118 -4.70 -10.95 12.74
N LEU A 119 -4.45 -10.69 11.46
CA LEU A 119 -5.53 -10.49 10.47
C LEU A 119 -6.24 -11.83 10.21
N LYS A 120 -7.13 -12.20 11.13
CA LYS A 120 -7.98 -13.39 10.99
C LYS A 120 -9.24 -13.02 10.24
N ALA A 121 -9.48 -13.66 9.11
CA ALA A 121 -10.69 -13.40 8.32
C ALA A 121 -11.97 -14.06 8.91
N SER A 122 -11.94 -14.50 10.15
CA SER A 122 -13.09 -15.16 10.81
C SER A 122 -14.33 -14.28 10.95
N LEU A 123 -14.13 -12.97 11.06
CA LEU A 123 -15.20 -11.96 11.10
C LEU A 123 -15.34 -11.18 9.78
N CYS A 124 -14.52 -11.50 8.79
CA CYS A 124 -14.58 -10.85 7.49
C CYS A 124 -15.74 -11.42 6.68
N GLN A 125 -16.64 -10.54 6.28
CA GLN A 125 -17.80 -10.92 5.45
C GLN A 125 -17.41 -11.00 3.97
N LEU A 126 -16.49 -10.16 3.52
CA LEU A 126 -16.13 -10.04 2.12
C LEU A 126 -14.70 -9.58 1.92
N ILE A 127 -14.00 -10.21 1.00
CA ILE A 127 -12.73 -9.71 0.46
C ILE A 127 -12.96 -9.24 -0.99
N ALA A 128 -12.69 -7.97 -1.25
CA ALA A 128 -12.74 -7.41 -2.60
C ALA A 128 -11.34 -7.32 -3.22
N THR A 129 -11.21 -7.73 -4.50
CA THR A 129 -9.95 -7.75 -5.25
C THR A 129 -10.15 -7.21 -6.66
N ASP A 130 -9.07 -6.82 -7.34
CA ASP A 130 -9.07 -6.45 -8.76
C ASP A 130 -9.37 -7.63 -9.70
N GLY A 131 -9.25 -8.86 -9.19
CA GLY A 131 -9.43 -10.12 -9.93
C GLY A 131 -8.14 -10.63 -10.55
N GLY A 132 -6.97 -10.17 -10.10
CA GLY A 132 -5.67 -10.72 -10.46
C GLY A 132 -5.56 -12.20 -10.06
N THR A 133 -5.09 -13.05 -11.00
CA THR A 133 -5.02 -14.50 -10.77
C THR A 133 -4.10 -14.87 -9.61
N GLY A 134 -2.97 -14.19 -9.47
CA GLY A 134 -2.01 -14.42 -8.38
C GLY A 134 -2.61 -14.15 -7.00
N LEU A 135 -3.30 -13.02 -6.85
CA LEU A 135 -4.00 -12.66 -5.60
C LEU A 135 -5.11 -13.67 -5.29
N HIS A 136 -5.90 -14.06 -6.30
CA HIS A 136 -6.99 -15.01 -6.12
C HIS A 136 -6.47 -16.38 -5.62
N GLN A 137 -5.39 -16.89 -6.21
CA GLN A 137 -4.75 -18.14 -5.78
C GLN A 137 -4.24 -18.04 -4.33
N ALA A 138 -3.56 -16.97 -3.97
CA ALA A 138 -3.05 -16.76 -2.63
C ALA A 138 -4.18 -16.65 -1.58
N LEU A 139 -5.30 -15.99 -1.91
CA LEU A 139 -6.46 -15.90 -1.02
C LEU A 139 -7.12 -17.26 -0.78
N GLN A 140 -7.18 -18.12 -1.78
CA GLN A 140 -7.70 -19.47 -1.61
C GLN A 140 -6.85 -20.32 -0.65
N VAL A 141 -5.54 -20.05 -0.56
CA VAL A 141 -4.64 -20.72 0.38
C VAL A 141 -4.77 -20.14 1.79
N VAL A 142 -4.70 -18.82 1.93
CA VAL A 142 -4.61 -18.16 3.25
C VAL A 142 -5.99 -17.94 3.89
N TYR A 143 -7.00 -17.61 3.08
CA TYR A 143 -8.37 -17.31 3.53
C TYR A 143 -9.44 -18.12 2.78
N PRO A 144 -9.38 -19.47 2.78
CA PRO A 144 -10.19 -20.33 1.90
C PRO A 144 -11.70 -20.25 2.16
N LYS A 145 -12.12 -19.79 3.34
CA LYS A 145 -13.53 -19.74 3.73
C LYS A 145 -14.19 -18.37 3.53
N THR A 146 -13.45 -17.36 3.10
CA THR A 146 -13.96 -16.00 2.96
C THR A 146 -14.57 -15.78 1.59
N LEU A 147 -15.69 -15.08 1.53
CA LEU A 147 -16.32 -14.71 0.26
C LEU A 147 -15.44 -13.71 -0.49
N LEU A 148 -15.21 -13.99 -1.76
CA LEU A 148 -14.41 -13.15 -2.65
C LEU A 148 -15.33 -12.42 -3.62
N GLN A 149 -15.13 -11.12 -3.77
CA GLN A 149 -15.80 -10.30 -4.77
C GLN A 149 -14.80 -9.57 -5.65
N ARG A 150 -15.06 -9.58 -6.94
CA ARG A 150 -14.31 -8.76 -7.87
C ARG A 150 -14.70 -7.29 -7.75
N CYS A 151 -13.72 -6.41 -7.64
CA CYS A 151 -13.92 -4.96 -7.53
C CYS A 151 -14.69 -4.41 -8.75
N TRP A 152 -15.82 -3.77 -8.50
CA TRP A 152 -16.66 -3.17 -9.52
C TRP A 152 -15.94 -2.07 -10.31
N ALA A 153 -15.18 -1.22 -9.63
CA ALA A 153 -14.42 -0.15 -10.28
C ALA A 153 -13.40 -0.68 -11.30
N HIS A 154 -12.65 -1.74 -10.93
CA HIS A 154 -11.74 -2.41 -11.86
C HIS A 154 -12.48 -3.11 -12.98
N LYS A 155 -13.61 -3.77 -12.67
CA LYS A 155 -14.44 -4.43 -13.70
C LYS A 155 -14.97 -3.43 -14.70
N THR A 156 -15.52 -2.31 -14.24
CA THR A 156 -16.04 -1.24 -15.10
C THR A 156 -14.93 -0.65 -15.97
N ARG A 157 -13.78 -0.34 -15.40
CA ARG A 157 -12.62 0.16 -16.15
C ARG A 157 -12.20 -0.82 -17.24
N ASN A 158 -12.08 -2.10 -16.91
CA ASN A 158 -11.72 -3.14 -17.87
C ASN A 158 -12.75 -3.31 -19.01
N VAL A 159 -14.02 -3.01 -18.76
CA VAL A 159 -15.07 -2.98 -19.80
C VAL A 159 -14.91 -1.73 -20.66
N LEU A 160 -14.76 -0.56 -20.03
CA LEU A 160 -14.58 0.71 -20.73
C LEU A 160 -13.34 0.73 -21.63
N ASP A 161 -12.24 0.11 -21.20
CA ASP A 161 -11.01 0.00 -22.01
C ASP A 161 -11.21 -0.75 -23.33
N LYS A 162 -12.28 -1.55 -23.44
CA LYS A 162 -12.67 -2.28 -24.66
C LYS A 162 -13.72 -1.56 -25.50
N VAL A 163 -14.33 -0.52 -24.97
CA VAL A 163 -15.32 0.29 -25.65
C VAL A 163 -14.61 1.45 -26.35
N LYS A 164 -15.05 1.79 -27.57
CA LYS A 164 -14.52 2.96 -28.29
C LYS A 164 -14.73 4.22 -27.47
N LYS A 165 -13.75 5.13 -27.48
CA LYS A 165 -13.81 6.37 -26.69
C LYS A 165 -15.07 7.21 -26.91
N ILE A 166 -15.60 7.18 -28.14
CA ILE A 166 -16.82 7.93 -28.50
C ILE A 166 -18.08 7.38 -27.83
N ASP A 167 -18.05 6.09 -27.44
CA ASP A 167 -19.19 5.38 -26.85
C ASP A 167 -19.04 5.28 -25.30
N GLN A 168 -18.00 5.88 -24.74
CA GLN A 168 -17.79 5.90 -23.29
C GLN A 168 -18.62 7.04 -22.67
N PRO A 169 -19.28 6.82 -21.51
CA PRO A 169 -19.98 7.87 -20.80
C PRO A 169 -19.00 8.98 -20.37
N ALA A 170 -19.48 10.23 -20.42
CA ALA A 170 -18.72 11.42 -20.03
C ALA A 170 -18.38 11.41 -18.53
#